data_8aafac6b3db152882235f4383074ddff
#
_entry.id   8aafac6b3db152882235f4383074ddff
#
_cell.length_a   1.000
_cell.length_b   1.000
_cell.length_c   1.000
_cell.angle_alpha   90.00
_cell.angle_beta   90.00
_cell.angle_gamma   90.00
#
_symmetry.space_group_name_H-M   'P 1'
#
loop_
_entity.id
_entity.type
_entity.pdbx_description
1 polymer ?
#
loop_
_entity_poly.entity_id
_entity_poly.type
_entity_poly.pdbx_seq_one_letter_code
_entity_poly.pdbx_strand_id
1 'polypeptide(L)'
;MDYVIEVPKQVSLPVQGSAQHFPVARIFCVGRNYAEHAREMGHDPNREPPFFFMKPATAIVAGDGEFPYPILSQDVHHELELVVALGKGGSQIAEADALSHVYGYAVGLDMTRRDLQGEAKKMGRPWDTGKAFDFSAPCSAIVPASSIGHPSKGAVVLEVNGEIRQRGDLQDLIWNIPETIAYLSTLFCLMPGDLIYSGTPAGVGPVKPGDVMKGSVEGVGHLVSKVV
;
A
#
# COMPACT_ATOMS: atom_id res chain seq x y z
N MET A 1 22.16 24.83 -6.12
CA MET A 1 21.55 24.57 -7.44
C MET A 1 20.33 25.48 -7.52
N ASP A 2 20.22 26.27 -8.59
CA ASP A 2 19.07 27.13 -8.81
C ASP A 2 18.10 26.43 -9.74
N TYR A 3 16.82 26.43 -9.42
CA TYR A 3 15.78 25.82 -10.22
C TYR A 3 14.90 26.90 -10.86
N VAL A 4 14.34 26.60 -12.03
CA VAL A 4 13.48 27.55 -12.77
C VAL A 4 12.06 27.66 -12.21
N ILE A 5 11.69 26.76 -11.31
CA ILE A 5 10.43 26.78 -10.54
C ILE A 5 10.74 26.43 -9.08
N GLU A 6 9.81 26.71 -8.18
CA GLU A 6 9.93 26.26 -6.78
C GLU A 6 10.01 24.72 -6.72
N VAL A 7 10.95 24.20 -5.93
CA VAL A 7 11.10 22.76 -5.75
C VAL A 7 9.90 22.22 -4.98
N PRO A 8 9.19 21.19 -5.51
CA PRO A 8 8.10 20.56 -4.79
C PRO A 8 8.54 20.07 -3.41
N LYS A 9 7.67 20.22 -2.42
CA LYS A 9 7.96 19.70 -1.07
C LYS A 9 8.16 18.19 -1.13
N GLN A 10 9.17 17.72 -0.38
CA GLN A 10 9.36 16.27 -0.21
C GLN A 10 8.14 15.66 0.49
N VAL A 11 7.51 14.70 -0.16
CA VAL A 11 6.47 13.88 0.47
C VAL A 11 7.10 13.03 1.57
N SER A 12 6.48 12.99 2.74
CA SER A 12 7.02 12.26 3.88
C SER A 12 5.90 11.74 4.78
N LEU A 13 6.20 10.66 5.51
CA LEU A 13 5.32 10.09 6.53
C LEU A 13 5.89 10.36 7.92
N PRO A 14 5.05 10.62 8.93
CA PRO A 14 5.48 10.67 10.31
C PRO A 14 6.10 9.33 10.73
N VAL A 15 7.02 9.36 11.70
CA VAL A 15 7.60 8.15 12.32
C VAL A 15 7.14 8.10 13.76
N GLN A 16 6.54 6.98 14.17
CA GLN A 16 6.05 6.81 15.53
C GLN A 16 7.20 6.91 16.55
N GLY A 17 6.99 7.69 17.60
CA GLY A 17 7.99 7.89 18.63
C GLY A 17 9.17 8.79 18.24
N SER A 18 9.09 9.51 17.09
CA SER A 18 10.13 10.40 16.61
C SER A 18 9.55 11.73 16.12
N ALA A 19 10.35 12.79 16.22
CA ALA A 19 10.07 14.07 15.55
C ALA A 19 10.52 14.06 14.08
N GLN A 20 11.20 13.02 13.63
CA GLN A 20 11.68 12.88 12.26
C GLN A 20 10.59 12.30 11.36
N HIS A 21 10.66 12.63 10.07
CA HIS A 21 9.80 12.10 9.04
C HIS A 21 10.58 11.16 8.12
N PHE A 22 9.89 10.14 7.62
CA PHE A 22 10.41 9.25 6.59
C PHE A 22 10.12 9.82 5.20
N PRO A 23 11.13 10.15 4.38
CA PRO A 23 10.92 10.68 3.04
C PRO A 23 10.42 9.58 2.11
N VAL A 24 9.34 9.83 1.39
CA VAL A 24 8.78 8.87 0.42
C VAL A 24 9.37 9.15 -0.97
N ALA A 25 9.97 8.12 -1.58
CA ALA A 25 10.53 8.19 -2.93
C ALA A 25 9.55 7.64 -3.97
N ARG A 26 9.18 6.38 -3.86
CA ARG A 26 8.26 5.67 -4.77
C ARG A 26 7.33 4.78 -3.96
N ILE A 27 6.21 4.42 -4.56
CA ILE A 27 5.26 3.46 -4.00
C ILE A 27 5.10 2.32 -4.99
N PHE A 28 5.50 1.13 -4.60
CA PHE A 28 5.21 -0.12 -5.30
C PHE A 28 4.02 -0.79 -4.63
N CYS A 29 3.14 -1.38 -5.42
CA CYS A 29 1.99 -2.12 -4.93
C CYS A 29 2.03 -3.53 -5.52
N VAL A 30 1.79 -4.54 -4.68
CA VAL A 30 1.77 -5.95 -5.09
C VAL A 30 0.35 -6.34 -5.48
N GLY A 31 0.15 -6.73 -6.72
CA GLY A 31 -1.16 -7.18 -7.17
C GLY A 31 -1.44 -8.63 -6.74
N ARG A 32 -2.67 -8.89 -6.25
CA ARG A 32 -3.19 -10.25 -5.96
C ARG A 32 -2.35 -11.08 -4.99
N ASN A 33 -1.96 -10.50 -3.88
CA ASN A 33 -1.07 -11.17 -2.93
C ASN A 33 -1.78 -11.94 -1.79
N TYR A 34 -3.11 -12.07 -1.86
CA TYR A 34 -3.91 -12.93 -0.98
C TYR A 34 -4.74 -13.89 -1.81
N ALA A 35 -4.70 -15.19 -1.48
CA ALA A 35 -5.35 -16.22 -2.27
C ALA A 35 -6.88 -16.03 -2.36
N GLU A 36 -7.53 -15.67 -1.25
CA GLU A 36 -8.98 -15.43 -1.24
C GLU A 36 -9.35 -14.20 -2.06
N HIS A 37 -8.57 -13.11 -1.96
CA HIS A 37 -8.78 -11.93 -2.80
C HIS A 37 -8.58 -12.24 -4.28
N ALA A 38 -7.59 -13.06 -4.64
CA ALA A 38 -7.41 -13.51 -6.02
C ALA A 38 -8.66 -14.23 -6.55
N ARG A 39 -9.26 -15.15 -5.76
CA ARG A 39 -10.51 -15.85 -6.11
C ARG A 39 -11.71 -14.90 -6.22
N GLU A 40 -11.86 -13.95 -5.28
CA GLU A 40 -12.90 -12.91 -5.30
C GLU A 40 -12.87 -12.12 -6.60
N MET A 41 -11.66 -11.82 -7.11
CA MET A 41 -11.44 -11.11 -8.37
C MET A 41 -11.51 -12.00 -9.62
N GLY A 42 -11.88 -13.28 -9.48
CA GLY A 42 -12.04 -14.23 -10.58
C GLY A 42 -10.74 -14.82 -11.14
N HIS A 43 -9.67 -14.81 -10.33
CA HIS A 43 -8.37 -15.34 -10.71
C HIS A 43 -8.02 -16.65 -9.98
N ASP A 44 -7.18 -17.48 -10.60
CA ASP A 44 -6.61 -18.68 -9.96
C ASP A 44 -5.64 -18.24 -8.85
N PRO A 45 -5.78 -18.77 -7.61
CA PRO A 45 -4.87 -18.46 -6.51
C PRO A 45 -3.51 -19.16 -6.63
N ASN A 46 -3.22 -19.87 -7.72
CA ASN A 46 -1.91 -20.45 -7.94
C ASN A 46 -0.82 -19.40 -7.80
N ARG A 47 0.31 -19.82 -7.25
CA ARG A 47 1.46 -18.94 -7.00
C ARG A 47 2.16 -18.56 -8.33
N GLU A 48 1.51 -17.65 -9.07
CA GLU A 48 2.15 -17.00 -10.21
C GLU A 48 3.24 -16.03 -9.72
N PRO A 49 4.21 -15.66 -10.55
CA PRO A 49 5.14 -14.57 -10.21
C PRO A 49 4.38 -13.31 -9.81
N PRO A 50 4.82 -12.59 -8.76
CA PRO A 50 4.13 -11.39 -8.32
C PRO A 50 4.24 -10.34 -9.42
N PHE A 51 3.16 -9.59 -9.64
CA PHE A 51 3.21 -8.42 -10.50
C PHE A 51 3.04 -7.15 -9.68
N PHE A 52 3.62 -6.07 -10.20
CA PHE A 52 3.66 -4.80 -9.51
C PHE A 52 3.05 -3.71 -10.38
N PHE A 53 2.45 -2.75 -9.72
CA PHE A 53 2.11 -1.45 -10.27
C PHE A 53 2.60 -0.38 -9.31
N MET A 54 2.55 0.88 -9.73
CA MET A 54 3.09 1.97 -8.92
C MET A 54 2.02 3.03 -8.66
N LYS A 55 2.18 3.72 -7.54
CA LYS A 55 1.55 5.01 -7.27
C LYS A 55 2.63 6.08 -7.14
N PRO A 56 2.38 7.33 -7.57
CA PRO A 56 3.32 8.41 -7.32
C PRO A 56 3.41 8.72 -5.82
N ALA A 57 4.56 9.16 -5.33
CA ALA A 57 4.69 9.57 -3.93
C ALA A 57 3.66 10.64 -3.53
N THR A 58 3.29 11.51 -4.48
CA THR A 58 2.28 12.57 -4.30
C THR A 58 0.86 12.04 -4.05
N ALA A 59 0.60 10.75 -4.26
CA ALA A 59 -0.68 10.12 -3.92
C ALA A 59 -0.87 9.89 -2.42
N ILE A 60 0.19 10.06 -1.60
CA ILE A 60 0.13 9.87 -0.14
C ILE A 60 -0.84 10.87 0.51
N VAL A 61 -1.69 10.34 1.40
CA VAL A 61 -2.38 11.10 2.46
C VAL A 61 -1.79 10.62 3.78
N ALA A 62 -0.99 11.48 4.43
CA ALA A 62 -0.22 11.09 5.60
C ALA A 62 -1.06 11.15 6.89
N GLY A 63 -1.03 10.05 7.66
CA GLY A 63 -1.76 9.94 8.93
C GLY A 63 -3.27 9.80 8.75
N ASP A 64 -3.99 9.95 9.85
CA ASP A 64 -5.44 10.04 9.83
C ASP A 64 -5.84 11.31 9.06
N GLY A 65 -6.76 11.17 8.10
CA GLY A 65 -7.08 12.29 7.23
C GLY A 65 -8.30 12.07 6.35
N GLU A 66 -8.47 13.01 5.42
CA GLU A 66 -9.57 12.98 4.47
C GLU A 66 -9.08 12.42 3.13
N PHE A 67 -9.89 11.53 2.56
CA PHE A 67 -9.74 11.02 1.21
C PHE A 67 -10.77 11.71 0.31
N PRO A 68 -10.35 12.62 -0.57
CA PRO A 68 -11.26 13.26 -1.53
C PRO A 68 -11.78 12.23 -2.53
N TYR A 69 -13.12 12.11 -2.62
CA TYR A 69 -13.73 11.22 -3.61
C TYR A 69 -13.44 11.73 -5.03
N PRO A 70 -12.84 10.91 -5.92
CA PRO A 70 -12.39 11.36 -7.23
C PRO A 70 -13.56 11.65 -8.18
N ILE A 71 -13.47 12.76 -8.94
CA ILE A 71 -14.55 13.29 -9.77
C ILE A 71 -15.00 12.33 -10.90
N LEU A 72 -14.04 11.60 -11.52
CA LEU A 72 -14.30 10.78 -12.71
C LEU A 72 -14.53 9.30 -12.41
N SER A 73 -14.91 8.95 -11.19
CA SER A 73 -15.23 7.56 -10.84
C SER A 73 -16.52 7.51 -10.06
N GLN A 74 -17.27 6.43 -10.26
CA GLN A 74 -18.50 6.15 -9.50
C GLN A 74 -18.39 4.83 -8.73
N ASP A 75 -17.21 4.20 -8.79
CA ASP A 75 -16.95 2.91 -8.15
C ASP A 75 -15.52 2.91 -7.58
N VAL A 76 -15.37 3.54 -6.40
CA VAL A 76 -14.09 3.64 -5.69
C VAL A 76 -14.07 2.64 -4.56
N HIS A 77 -13.10 1.73 -4.58
CA HIS A 77 -12.94 0.67 -3.59
C HIS A 77 -11.79 0.95 -2.63
N HIS A 78 -11.95 0.49 -1.40
CA HIS A 78 -10.88 0.36 -0.42
C HIS A 78 -10.11 -0.95 -0.63
N GLU A 79 -8.81 -0.94 -0.32
CA GLU A 79 -7.94 -2.09 -0.22
C GLU A 79 -6.96 -1.85 0.94
N LEU A 80 -7.21 -2.48 2.10
CA LEU A 80 -6.35 -2.34 3.28
C LEU A 80 -5.11 -3.19 3.15
N GLU A 81 -3.93 -2.63 3.46
CA GLU A 81 -2.65 -3.29 3.26
C GLU A 81 -1.64 -2.99 4.37
N LEU A 82 -0.76 -3.94 4.63
CA LEU A 82 0.50 -3.66 5.28
C LEU A 82 1.39 -2.88 4.32
N VAL A 83 1.99 -1.80 4.79
CA VAL A 83 2.97 -1.01 4.05
C VAL A 83 4.35 -1.25 4.62
N VAL A 84 5.32 -1.56 3.76
CA VAL A 84 6.72 -1.77 4.11
C VAL A 84 7.53 -0.56 3.66
N ALA A 85 8.27 0.07 4.56
CA ALA A 85 9.13 1.21 4.28
C ALA A 85 10.60 0.77 4.21
N LEU A 86 11.26 1.01 3.07
CA LEU A 86 12.65 0.61 2.86
C LEU A 86 13.63 1.70 3.32
N GLY A 87 14.48 1.38 4.28
CA GLY A 87 15.56 2.26 4.75
C GLY A 87 16.87 2.09 4.00
N LYS A 88 17.01 1.00 3.25
CA LYS A 88 18.18 0.72 2.41
C LYS A 88 17.72 0.31 1.02
N GLY A 89 18.46 0.76 0.01
CA GLY A 89 18.25 0.34 -1.37
C GLY A 89 19.13 -0.85 -1.75
N GLY A 90 18.96 -1.29 -3.00
CA GLY A 90 19.77 -2.38 -3.59
C GLY A 90 19.09 -3.02 -4.79
N SER A 91 19.85 -3.83 -5.51
CA SER A 91 19.38 -4.70 -6.59
C SER A 91 19.78 -6.12 -6.30
N GLN A 92 19.00 -7.10 -6.78
CA GLN A 92 19.27 -8.53 -6.58
C GLN A 92 19.47 -8.88 -5.09
N ILE A 93 18.64 -8.32 -4.22
CA ILE A 93 18.71 -8.55 -2.78
C ILE A 93 18.32 -10.00 -2.52
N ALA A 94 19.19 -10.74 -1.82
CA ALA A 94 18.86 -12.10 -1.42
C ALA A 94 17.70 -12.08 -0.41
N GLU A 95 16.80 -13.07 -0.48
CA GLU A 95 15.66 -13.18 0.43
C GLU A 95 16.09 -13.16 1.90
N ALA A 96 17.20 -13.84 2.23
CA ALA A 96 17.74 -13.88 3.59
C ALA A 96 18.18 -12.49 4.11
N ASP A 97 18.52 -11.56 3.22
CA ASP A 97 18.97 -10.21 3.56
C ASP A 97 17.84 -9.17 3.50
N ALA A 98 16.70 -9.52 2.91
CA ALA A 98 15.62 -8.60 2.56
C ALA A 98 15.13 -7.77 3.76
N LEU A 99 14.93 -8.40 4.92
CA LEU A 99 14.44 -7.71 6.12
C LEU A 99 15.44 -6.67 6.65
N SER A 100 16.74 -6.83 6.37
CA SER A 100 17.75 -5.82 6.75
C SER A 100 17.63 -4.50 5.99
N HIS A 101 16.84 -4.47 4.91
CA HIS A 101 16.53 -3.28 4.12
C HIS A 101 15.30 -2.53 4.65
N VAL A 102 14.50 -3.16 5.51
CA VAL A 102 13.26 -2.57 6.05
C VAL A 102 13.57 -1.61 7.18
N TYR A 103 13.09 -0.37 7.07
CA TYR A 103 13.11 0.62 8.14
C TYR A 103 11.96 0.40 9.12
N GLY A 104 10.76 0.12 8.60
CA GLY A 104 9.56 -0.03 9.41
C GLY A 104 8.32 -0.36 8.59
N TYR A 105 7.18 -0.29 9.25
CA TYR A 105 5.90 -0.70 8.70
C TYR A 105 4.83 0.35 8.98
N ALA A 106 3.81 0.39 8.14
CA ALA A 106 2.64 1.25 8.32
C ALA A 106 1.37 0.51 7.88
N VAL A 107 0.22 1.11 8.16
CA VAL A 107 -1.08 0.69 7.65
C VAL A 107 -1.46 1.60 6.50
N GLY A 108 -1.83 1.05 5.35
CA GLY A 108 -2.18 1.85 4.19
C GLY A 108 -3.46 1.39 3.51
N LEU A 109 -4.01 2.27 2.68
CA LEU A 109 -5.13 1.99 1.80
C LEU A 109 -4.70 2.18 0.34
N ASP A 110 -4.79 1.14 -0.49
CA ASP A 110 -4.63 1.21 -1.93
C ASP A 110 -5.99 1.55 -2.56
N MET A 111 -6.35 2.84 -2.54
CA MET A 111 -7.62 3.30 -3.09
C MET A 111 -7.65 3.10 -4.60
N THR A 112 -8.76 2.55 -5.07
CA THR A 112 -8.89 2.06 -6.44
C THR A 112 -10.16 2.60 -7.10
N ARG A 113 -10.03 3.30 -8.24
CA ARG A 113 -11.14 3.56 -9.16
C ARG A 113 -11.44 2.27 -9.92
N ARG A 114 -12.34 1.46 -9.40
CA ARG A 114 -12.57 0.09 -9.88
C ARG A 114 -13.12 0.04 -11.30
N ASP A 115 -13.98 0.98 -11.64
CA ASP A 115 -14.53 1.18 -12.99
C ASP A 115 -13.41 1.42 -14.01
N LEU A 116 -12.51 2.38 -13.75
CA LEU A 116 -11.41 2.69 -14.66
C LEU A 116 -10.36 1.57 -14.74
N GLN A 117 -10.06 0.92 -13.60
CA GLN A 117 -9.19 -0.26 -13.60
C GLN A 117 -9.81 -1.41 -14.41
N GLY A 118 -11.12 -1.63 -14.26
CA GLY A 118 -11.86 -2.65 -15.02
C GLY A 118 -11.83 -2.40 -16.52
N GLU A 119 -11.99 -1.15 -16.95
CA GLU A 119 -11.85 -0.75 -18.35
C GLU A 119 -10.42 -0.98 -18.85
N ALA A 120 -9.41 -0.53 -18.10
CA ALA A 120 -8.01 -0.73 -18.46
C ALA A 120 -7.65 -2.21 -18.62
N LYS A 121 -8.14 -3.09 -17.73
CA LYS A 121 -7.97 -4.54 -17.84
C LYS A 121 -8.57 -5.10 -19.12
N LYS A 122 -9.82 -4.72 -19.45
CA LYS A 122 -10.51 -5.19 -20.68
C LYS A 122 -9.79 -4.77 -21.95
N MET A 123 -9.15 -3.61 -21.93
CA MET A 123 -8.47 -3.03 -23.10
C MET A 123 -6.97 -3.32 -23.14
N GLY A 124 -6.42 -4.07 -22.17
CA GLY A 124 -4.97 -4.31 -22.07
C GLY A 124 -4.14 -3.04 -21.85
N ARG A 125 -4.71 -2.04 -21.17
CA ARG A 125 -4.06 -0.75 -20.88
C ARG A 125 -3.42 -0.73 -19.51
N PRO A 126 -2.45 0.18 -19.24
CA PRO A 126 -1.91 0.43 -17.90
C PRO A 126 -3.02 0.83 -16.91
N TRP A 127 -2.79 0.53 -15.61
CA TRP A 127 -3.78 0.75 -14.55
C TRP A 127 -3.69 2.13 -13.90
N ASP A 128 -2.80 3.01 -14.36
CA ASP A 128 -2.46 4.28 -13.73
C ASP A 128 -3.69 5.12 -13.40
N THR A 129 -4.64 5.26 -14.32
CA THR A 129 -5.88 6.02 -14.10
C THR A 129 -6.77 5.43 -13.02
N GLY A 130 -6.71 4.12 -12.81
CA GLY A 130 -7.45 3.40 -11.78
C GLY A 130 -6.72 3.30 -10.44
N LYS A 131 -5.38 3.38 -10.45
CA LYS A 131 -4.54 3.10 -9.27
C LYS A 131 -3.64 4.24 -8.84
N ALA A 132 -3.10 5.04 -9.77
CA ALA A 132 -2.07 6.05 -9.51
C ALA A 132 -2.63 7.48 -9.49
N PHE A 133 -3.86 7.67 -9.02
CA PHE A 133 -4.50 8.98 -8.94
C PHE A 133 -4.18 9.69 -7.61
N ASP A 134 -4.42 11.00 -7.58
CA ASP A 134 -4.15 11.85 -6.41
C ASP A 134 -4.91 11.35 -5.17
N PHE A 135 -4.24 11.41 -4.03
CA PHE A 135 -4.76 10.96 -2.71
C PHE A 135 -5.05 9.46 -2.61
N SER A 136 -4.67 8.66 -3.60
CA SER A 136 -5.02 7.22 -3.66
C SER A 136 -4.20 6.32 -2.72
N ALA A 137 -3.32 6.88 -1.90
CA ALA A 137 -2.47 6.15 -0.95
C ALA A 137 -2.52 6.73 0.47
N PRO A 138 -3.69 6.71 1.18
CA PRO A 138 -3.70 7.00 2.61
C PRO A 138 -2.75 6.05 3.35
N CYS A 139 -1.93 6.60 4.27
CA CYS A 139 -0.90 5.83 4.97
C CYS A 139 -0.68 6.37 6.38
N SER A 140 -0.67 5.50 7.37
CA SER A 140 -0.41 5.85 8.77
C SER A 140 1.03 6.30 9.00
N ALA A 141 1.34 6.72 10.22
CA ALA A 141 2.73 6.86 10.63
C ALA A 141 3.48 5.53 10.52
N ILE A 142 4.78 5.59 10.18
CA ILE A 142 5.64 4.42 10.13
C ILE A 142 6.07 4.04 11.54
N VAL A 143 5.91 2.76 11.88
CA VAL A 143 6.43 2.16 13.11
C VAL A 143 7.78 1.51 12.77
N PRO A 144 8.89 1.93 13.41
CA PRO A 144 10.19 1.36 13.14
C PRO A 144 10.25 -0.14 13.44
N ALA A 145 10.87 -0.92 12.54
CA ALA A 145 11.07 -2.35 12.75
C ALA A 145 11.91 -2.65 14.01
N SER A 146 12.77 -1.73 14.40
CA SER A 146 13.51 -1.83 15.67
C SER A 146 12.62 -1.88 16.91
N SER A 147 11.39 -1.39 16.81
CA SER A 147 10.42 -1.37 17.94
C SER A 147 9.51 -2.59 17.98
N ILE A 148 9.15 -3.15 16.81
CA ILE A 148 8.13 -4.19 16.69
C ILE A 148 8.64 -5.50 16.06
N GLY A 149 9.88 -5.50 15.56
CA GLY A 149 10.40 -6.61 14.76
C GLY A 149 9.81 -6.59 13.33
N HIS A 150 9.73 -7.77 12.74
CA HIS A 150 9.20 -7.97 11.40
C HIS A 150 7.93 -8.84 11.46
N PRO A 151 6.72 -8.23 11.38
CA PRO A 151 5.48 -8.98 11.48
C PRO A 151 5.31 -9.91 10.26
N SER A 152 5.08 -11.19 10.53
CA SER A 152 4.82 -12.23 9.52
C SER A 152 3.46 -12.90 9.70
N LYS A 153 2.73 -12.53 10.77
CA LYS A 153 1.38 -12.96 11.10
C LYS A 153 0.69 -11.85 11.88
N GLY A 154 -0.62 -11.91 11.95
CA GLY A 154 -1.45 -10.94 12.67
C GLY A 154 -2.60 -10.46 11.81
N ALA A 155 -3.70 -10.11 12.47
CA ALA A 155 -4.94 -9.73 11.82
C ALA A 155 -4.79 -8.44 11.02
N VAL A 156 -5.36 -8.44 9.80
CA VAL A 156 -5.54 -7.29 8.91
C VAL A 156 -7.03 -7.05 8.80
N VAL A 157 -7.55 -5.95 9.39
CA VAL A 157 -8.99 -5.71 9.52
C VAL A 157 -9.33 -4.30 9.08
N LEU A 158 -10.32 -4.18 8.17
CA LEU A 158 -10.93 -2.91 7.78
C LEU A 158 -12.39 -2.88 8.17
N GLU A 159 -12.77 -1.80 8.83
CA GLU A 159 -14.16 -1.42 9.07
C GLU A 159 -14.53 -0.21 8.21
N VAL A 160 -15.73 -0.21 7.67
CA VAL A 160 -16.36 0.97 7.06
C VAL A 160 -17.63 1.27 7.83
N ASN A 161 -17.71 2.47 8.44
CA ASN A 161 -18.82 2.89 9.29
C ASN A 161 -19.11 1.92 10.45
N GLY A 162 -18.09 1.27 11.02
CA GLY A 162 -18.20 0.31 12.12
C GLY A 162 -18.57 -1.11 11.70
N GLU A 163 -18.74 -1.38 10.41
CA GLU A 163 -18.95 -2.73 9.88
C GLU A 163 -17.65 -3.29 9.30
N ILE A 164 -17.26 -4.49 9.71
CA ILE A 164 -16.09 -5.17 9.16
C ILE A 164 -16.35 -5.50 7.68
N ARG A 165 -15.49 -5.00 6.80
CA ARG A 165 -15.51 -5.23 5.37
C ARG A 165 -14.40 -6.17 4.90
N GLN A 166 -13.19 -6.01 5.45
CA GLN A 166 -12.06 -6.90 5.14
C GLN A 166 -11.53 -7.52 6.43
N ARG A 167 -11.18 -8.79 6.34
CA ARG A 167 -10.48 -9.51 7.41
C ARG A 167 -9.56 -10.55 6.78
N GLY A 168 -8.29 -10.51 7.14
CA GLY A 168 -7.27 -11.48 6.76
C GLY A 168 -6.19 -11.56 7.81
N ASP A 169 -5.15 -12.32 7.52
CA ASP A 169 -3.95 -12.43 8.35
C ASP A 169 -2.69 -12.26 7.48
N LEU A 170 -1.63 -11.67 8.02
CA LEU A 170 -0.37 -11.48 7.29
C LEU A 170 0.27 -12.80 6.85
N GLN A 171 0.00 -13.91 7.56
CA GLN A 171 0.47 -15.24 7.18
C GLN A 171 -0.16 -15.79 5.88
N ASP A 172 -1.29 -15.19 5.43
CA ASP A 172 -2.01 -15.58 4.22
C ASP A 172 -1.47 -14.90 2.95
N LEU A 173 -0.43 -14.07 3.09
CA LEU A 173 0.28 -13.50 1.95
C LEU A 173 0.87 -14.61 1.08
N ILE A 174 0.55 -14.62 -0.23
CA ILE A 174 1.09 -15.57 -1.22
C ILE A 174 2.60 -15.37 -1.36
N TRP A 175 3.03 -14.12 -1.43
CA TRP A 175 4.42 -13.68 -1.43
C TRP A 175 4.66 -12.90 -0.14
N ASN A 176 5.40 -13.48 0.78
CA ASN A 176 5.76 -12.81 2.03
C ASN A 176 6.69 -11.62 1.77
N ILE A 177 6.96 -10.82 2.80
CA ILE A 177 7.73 -9.58 2.65
C ILE A 177 9.16 -9.83 2.15
N PRO A 178 9.95 -10.79 2.71
CA PRO A 178 11.26 -11.13 2.17
C PRO A 178 11.25 -11.51 0.70
N GLU A 179 10.36 -12.40 0.29
CA GLU A 179 10.20 -12.85 -1.09
C GLU A 179 9.82 -11.69 -2.02
N THR A 180 8.90 -10.83 -1.56
CA THR A 180 8.46 -9.65 -2.31
C THR A 180 9.61 -8.68 -2.56
N ILE A 181 10.41 -8.35 -1.54
CA ILE A 181 11.57 -7.46 -1.65
C ILE A 181 12.62 -8.09 -2.59
N ALA A 182 12.92 -9.37 -2.38
CA ALA A 182 13.89 -10.08 -3.21
C ALA A 182 13.48 -10.04 -4.68
N TYR A 183 12.24 -10.43 -5.00
CA TYR A 183 11.76 -10.44 -6.38
C TYR A 183 11.69 -9.02 -6.98
N LEU A 184 11.14 -8.05 -6.26
CA LEU A 184 11.05 -6.66 -6.72
C LEU A 184 12.43 -6.08 -7.02
N SER A 185 13.46 -6.43 -6.23
CA SER A 185 14.84 -5.98 -6.43
C SER A 185 15.53 -6.56 -7.67
N THR A 186 14.96 -7.60 -8.28
CA THR A 186 15.43 -8.09 -9.59
C THR A 186 14.91 -7.23 -10.73
N LEU A 187 13.76 -6.58 -10.55
CA LEU A 187 13.11 -5.74 -11.55
C LEU A 187 13.53 -4.27 -11.45
N PHE A 188 13.84 -3.80 -10.24
CA PHE A 188 14.16 -2.40 -9.95
C PHE A 188 15.35 -2.30 -9.00
N CYS A 189 16.18 -1.29 -9.20
CA CYS A 189 17.10 -0.86 -8.14
C CYS A 189 16.26 -0.16 -7.06
N LEU A 190 16.05 -0.83 -5.93
CA LEU A 190 15.30 -0.28 -4.80
C LEU A 190 16.10 0.85 -4.14
N MET A 191 15.40 1.81 -3.56
CA MET A 191 15.99 3.02 -2.96
C MET A 191 15.52 3.17 -1.51
N PRO A 192 16.32 3.81 -0.65
CA PRO A 192 15.81 4.33 0.61
C PRO A 192 14.63 5.27 0.33
N GLY A 193 13.55 5.12 1.08
CA GLY A 193 12.33 5.88 0.86
C GLY A 193 11.27 5.19 -0.02
N ASP A 194 11.58 4.05 -0.64
CA ASP A 194 10.57 3.26 -1.33
C ASP A 194 9.59 2.65 -0.33
N LEU A 195 8.30 2.69 -0.67
CA LEU A 195 7.23 2.00 0.03
C LEU A 195 6.76 0.80 -0.80
N ILE A 196 6.41 -0.30 -0.12
CA ILE A 196 5.76 -1.45 -0.74
C ILE A 196 4.43 -1.68 -0.05
N TYR A 197 3.33 -1.51 -0.78
CA TYR A 197 1.99 -1.93 -0.39
C TYR A 197 1.88 -3.41 -0.73
N SER A 198 1.68 -4.24 0.29
CA SER A 198 1.93 -5.68 0.20
C SER A 198 0.78 -6.52 -0.35
N GLY A 199 -0.32 -5.88 -0.71
CA GLY A 199 -1.54 -6.55 -1.13
C GLY A 199 -2.60 -6.60 -0.03
N THR A 200 -3.86 -6.78 -0.46
CA THR A 200 -5.05 -6.68 0.37
C THR A 200 -5.77 -8.01 0.51
N PRO A 201 -6.38 -8.33 1.68
CA PRO A 201 -7.25 -9.50 1.84
C PRO A 201 -8.59 -9.31 1.11
N ALA A 202 -9.38 -10.38 1.00
CA ALA A 202 -10.74 -10.37 0.45
C ALA A 202 -11.67 -9.40 1.19
N GLY A 203 -12.80 -9.05 0.56
CA GLY A 203 -13.81 -8.15 1.09
C GLY A 203 -13.61 -6.70 0.62
N VAL A 204 -12.88 -6.48 -0.48
CA VAL A 204 -12.79 -5.16 -1.11
C VAL A 204 -14.19 -4.70 -1.56
N GLY A 205 -14.45 -3.41 -1.45
CA GLY A 205 -15.79 -2.89 -1.77
C GLY A 205 -15.82 -1.37 -1.92
N PRO A 206 -16.95 -0.85 -2.44
CA PRO A 206 -17.10 0.56 -2.71
C PRO A 206 -17.22 1.39 -1.44
N VAL A 207 -16.75 2.63 -1.53
CA VAL A 207 -16.98 3.69 -0.56
C VAL A 207 -17.68 4.88 -1.24
N LYS A 208 -18.26 5.74 -0.44
CA LYS A 208 -18.95 6.96 -0.89
C LYS A 208 -18.60 8.15 0.04
N PRO A 209 -18.80 9.39 -0.41
CA PRO A 209 -18.66 10.55 0.46
C PRO A 209 -19.43 10.40 1.77
N GLY A 210 -18.76 10.71 2.89
CA GLY A 210 -19.28 10.54 4.24
C GLY A 210 -18.85 9.26 4.94
N ASP A 211 -18.38 8.25 4.22
CA ASP A 211 -17.91 7.00 4.83
C ASP A 211 -16.62 7.22 5.62
N VAL A 212 -16.47 6.46 6.72
CA VAL A 212 -15.27 6.43 7.55
C VAL A 212 -14.67 5.04 7.52
N MET A 213 -13.46 4.95 6.99
CA MET A 213 -12.66 3.74 6.93
C MET A 213 -11.73 3.67 8.15
N LYS A 214 -11.74 2.56 8.89
CA LYS A 214 -10.82 2.29 10.00
C LYS A 214 -10.09 1.00 9.71
N GLY A 215 -8.83 1.11 9.29
CA GLY A 215 -7.95 -0.01 9.02
C GLY A 215 -7.01 -0.27 10.19
N SER A 216 -6.73 -1.55 10.47
CA SER A 216 -5.73 -1.95 11.45
C SER A 216 -4.94 -3.16 10.98
N VAL A 217 -3.66 -3.19 11.33
CA VAL A 217 -2.77 -4.34 11.19
C VAL A 217 -2.19 -4.63 12.57
N GLU A 218 -2.46 -5.83 13.06
CA GLU A 218 -2.05 -6.26 14.41
C GLU A 218 -0.53 -6.15 14.59
N GLY A 219 -0.09 -5.57 15.70
CA GLY A 219 1.33 -5.33 16.00
C GLY A 219 1.96 -4.17 15.24
N VAL A 220 1.24 -3.52 14.29
CA VAL A 220 1.72 -2.37 13.52
C VAL A 220 0.98 -1.09 13.90
N GLY A 221 -0.36 -1.08 13.83
CA GLY A 221 -1.11 0.13 14.16
C GLY A 221 -2.44 0.22 13.45
N HIS A 222 -2.91 1.45 13.28
CA HIS A 222 -4.19 1.75 12.64
C HIS A 222 -4.12 2.99 11.76
N LEU A 223 -5.12 3.14 10.92
CA LEU A 223 -5.34 4.29 10.04
C LEU A 223 -6.83 4.60 10.01
N VAL A 224 -7.19 5.87 10.17
CA VAL A 224 -8.57 6.35 9.98
C VAL A 224 -8.61 7.31 8.81
N SER A 225 -9.47 7.03 7.82
CA SER A 225 -9.64 7.90 6.66
C SER A 225 -11.11 8.15 6.40
N LYS A 226 -11.49 9.43 6.27
CA LYS A 226 -12.85 9.85 5.96
C LYS A 226 -12.95 10.21 4.48
N VAL A 227 -13.96 9.67 3.80
CA VAL A 227 -14.28 10.02 2.42
C VAL A 227 -15.02 11.36 2.37
N VAL A 228 -14.51 12.35 1.61
CA VAL A 228 -15.09 13.70 1.49
C VAL A 228 -15.36 14.07 0.04
#